data_28729a3dd17744869746aef742eff74a
#
_entry.id   28729a3dd17744869746aef742eff74a
#
_cell.length_a   1.000
_cell.length_b   1.000
_cell.length_c   1.000
_cell.angle_alpha   90.00
_cell.angle_beta   90.00
_cell.angle_gamma   90.00
#
_symmetry.space_group_name_H-M   'P 1'
#
loop_
_entity.id
_entity.type
_entity.pdbx_description
1 polymer ?
#
loop_
_entity_poly.entity_id
_entity_poly.type
_entity_poly.pdbx_seq_one_letter_code
_entity_poly.pdbx_strand_id
1 'polypeptide(L)'
;MFPIVSKRPLNEAGTVLEYVIKAPLVAKKCLPGQFIVLRLDEHGERVPLTIADYDREAGTVTIMVQPVGQTTRMLELMEPGDCLADFVGPMGKPTQIGGQKRVCVVGGGVGCAIGYPVCKGFFEAGIEVDMVAGFRSKDIVILEDEMRAHSTNLYICTDDGSYGEKCFGNAKLEELIKSGREYDEVFIIGPLKMMKFTALTTKPYGIKTICSLCPIMIDASGMCGGCRLTVGGETKFACVDGPDFDGFEVD
;
A
#
# COMPACT_ATOMS: atom_id res chain seq x y z
N MET A 1 20.48 -9.56 12.21
CA MET A 1 19.99 -10.31 11.04
C MET A 1 18.50 -10.57 11.26
N PHE A 2 17.71 -10.53 10.19
CA PHE A 2 16.26 -10.59 10.22
C PHE A 2 15.80 -11.82 9.41
N PRO A 3 15.51 -12.96 10.07
CA PRO A 3 15.18 -14.18 9.35
C PRO A 3 13.81 -14.11 8.69
N ILE A 4 13.72 -14.67 7.48
CA ILE A 4 12.47 -14.93 6.77
C ILE A 4 11.80 -16.12 7.46
N VAL A 5 10.59 -15.92 7.97
CA VAL A 5 9.81 -16.96 8.67
C VAL A 5 8.99 -17.77 7.68
N SER A 6 8.38 -17.08 6.71
CA SER A 6 7.60 -17.72 5.65
C SER A 6 7.63 -16.88 4.36
N LYS A 7 7.34 -17.58 3.25
CA LYS A 7 7.22 -17.02 1.91
C LYS A 7 6.09 -17.73 1.18
N ARG A 8 5.24 -16.98 0.48
CA ARG A 8 4.21 -17.57 -0.39
C ARG A 8 3.90 -16.65 -1.58
N PRO A 9 3.50 -17.21 -2.73
CA PRO A 9 2.91 -16.42 -3.80
C PRO A 9 1.51 -15.95 -3.41
N LEU A 10 1.12 -14.73 -3.85
CA LEU A 10 -0.19 -14.14 -3.58
C LEU A 10 -1.18 -14.24 -4.74
N ASN A 11 -0.72 -14.63 -5.93
CA ASN A 11 -1.56 -14.74 -7.11
C ASN A 11 -1.17 -15.96 -7.96
N GLU A 12 -2.06 -16.35 -8.86
CA GLU A 12 -1.86 -17.51 -9.75
C GLU A 12 -0.62 -17.33 -10.66
N ALA A 13 -0.35 -16.11 -11.09
CA ALA A 13 0.82 -15.78 -11.91
C ALA A 13 2.15 -15.82 -11.16
N GLY A 14 2.14 -15.90 -9.81
CA GLY A 14 3.33 -15.91 -8.98
C GLY A 14 4.14 -14.60 -9.03
N THR A 15 3.51 -13.51 -9.48
CA THR A 15 4.21 -12.23 -9.70
C THR A 15 4.28 -11.34 -8.47
N VAL A 16 3.57 -11.67 -7.39
CA VAL A 16 3.64 -10.99 -6.10
C VAL A 16 3.86 -12.03 -5.02
N LEU A 17 4.84 -11.77 -4.17
CA LEU A 17 5.25 -12.65 -3.08
C LEU A 17 5.02 -11.98 -1.73
N GLU A 18 4.54 -12.74 -0.77
CA GLU A 18 4.46 -12.35 0.63
C GLU A 18 5.64 -12.94 1.40
N TYR A 19 6.22 -12.12 2.25
CA TYR A 19 7.26 -12.54 3.19
C TYR A 19 6.88 -12.13 4.61
N VAL A 20 7.00 -13.06 5.54
CA VAL A 20 6.90 -12.80 6.97
C VAL A 20 8.31 -12.77 7.55
N ILE A 21 8.70 -11.64 8.13
CA ILE A 21 10.06 -11.38 8.63
C ILE A 21 10.02 -11.27 10.16
N LYS A 22 10.93 -11.93 10.84
CA LYS A 22 11.10 -11.78 12.30
C LYS A 22 11.79 -10.45 12.62
N ALA A 23 11.02 -9.46 13.08
CA ALA A 23 11.47 -8.10 13.37
C ALA A 23 10.72 -7.52 14.58
N PRO A 24 10.92 -8.02 15.80
CA PRO A 24 10.08 -7.72 16.97
C PRO A 24 10.07 -6.23 17.36
N LEU A 25 11.18 -5.52 17.18
CA LEU A 25 11.25 -4.09 17.49
C LEU A 25 10.42 -3.24 16.51
N VAL A 26 10.35 -3.65 15.25
CA VAL A 26 9.52 -3.02 14.23
C VAL A 26 8.06 -3.38 14.47
N ALA A 27 7.73 -4.67 14.61
CA ALA A 27 6.38 -5.16 14.85
C ALA A 27 5.70 -4.48 16.04
N LYS A 28 6.46 -4.22 17.11
CA LYS A 28 5.95 -3.54 18.30
C LYS A 28 5.43 -2.13 18.05
N LYS A 29 5.99 -1.41 17.08
CA LYS A 29 5.78 0.04 16.90
C LYS A 29 5.06 0.42 15.61
N CYS A 30 5.00 -0.49 14.63
CA CYS A 30 4.41 -0.17 13.34
C CYS A 30 2.89 0.05 13.40
N LEU A 31 2.43 0.90 12.50
CA LEU A 31 1.03 1.28 12.30
C LEU A 31 0.72 1.27 10.78
N PRO A 32 -0.56 1.19 10.39
CA PRO A 32 -0.97 1.25 8.99
C PRO A 32 -0.41 2.46 8.23
N GLY A 33 -0.05 2.28 6.96
CA GLY A 33 0.51 3.32 6.09
C GLY A 33 2.02 3.51 6.22
N GLN A 34 2.67 2.89 7.21
CA GLN A 34 4.11 2.95 7.36
C GLN A 34 4.84 1.88 6.52
N PHE A 35 6.14 2.07 6.36
CA PHE A 35 7.00 1.20 5.57
C PHE A 35 8.30 0.86 6.32
N ILE A 36 9.03 -0.09 5.81
CA ILE A 36 10.41 -0.43 6.22
C ILE A 36 11.37 -0.16 5.08
N VAL A 37 12.66 -0.09 5.41
CA VAL A 37 13.74 -0.19 4.44
C VAL A 37 14.51 -1.46 4.73
N LEU A 38 14.63 -2.34 3.73
CA LEU A 38 15.43 -3.54 3.82
C LEU A 38 16.71 -3.44 2.99
N ARG A 39 17.66 -4.29 3.34
CA ARG A 39 18.88 -4.56 2.58
C ARG A 39 19.19 -6.04 2.68
N LEU A 40 19.49 -6.70 1.57
CA LEU A 40 19.65 -8.15 1.53
C LEU A 40 21.00 -8.58 2.10
N ASP A 41 22.07 -7.89 1.73
CA ASP A 41 23.45 -8.18 2.13
C ASP A 41 24.26 -6.87 2.37
N GLU A 42 25.53 -6.97 2.69
CA GLU A 42 26.39 -5.83 3.01
C GLU A 42 26.59 -4.85 1.84
N HIS A 43 26.44 -5.31 0.61
CA HIS A 43 26.59 -4.54 -0.63
C HIS A 43 25.26 -4.20 -1.29
N GLY A 44 24.14 -4.71 -0.74
CA GLY A 44 22.81 -4.56 -1.29
C GLY A 44 22.27 -3.12 -1.23
N GLU A 45 21.41 -2.80 -2.17
CA GLU A 45 20.65 -1.55 -2.17
C GLU A 45 19.64 -1.53 -1.02
N ARG A 46 19.33 -0.32 -0.56
CA ARG A 46 18.23 -0.08 0.36
C ARG A 46 16.93 0.04 -0.42
N VAL A 47 15.94 -0.78 -0.07
CA VAL A 47 14.65 -0.81 -0.75
C VAL A 47 13.54 -0.54 0.25
N PRO A 48 12.72 0.51 0.05
CA PRO A 48 11.54 0.77 0.86
C PRO A 48 10.42 -0.19 0.47
N LEU A 49 9.78 -0.81 1.45
CA LEU A 49 8.61 -1.68 1.25
C LEU A 49 7.58 -1.41 2.34
N THR A 50 6.33 -1.33 1.93
CA THR A 50 5.22 -1.09 2.86
C THR A 50 5.06 -2.25 3.84
N ILE A 51 4.76 -1.92 5.09
CA ILE A 51 4.33 -2.89 6.10
C ILE A 51 2.90 -3.28 5.78
N ALA A 52 2.72 -4.49 5.23
CA ALA A 52 1.41 -4.99 4.83
C ALA A 52 0.61 -5.55 6.00
N ASP A 53 1.29 -6.15 6.98
CA ASP A 53 0.70 -6.62 8.23
C ASP A 53 1.78 -6.81 9.30
N TYR A 54 1.37 -7.04 10.54
CA TYR A 54 2.28 -7.31 11.64
C TYR A 54 1.60 -8.09 12.76
N ASP A 55 2.39 -8.90 13.43
CA ASP A 55 1.99 -9.60 14.66
C ASP A 55 2.94 -9.18 15.80
N ARG A 56 2.38 -8.48 16.80
CA ARG A 56 3.16 -7.97 17.93
C ARG A 56 3.58 -9.07 18.89
N GLU A 57 2.79 -10.14 19.03
CA GLU A 57 3.08 -11.27 19.92
C GLU A 57 4.13 -12.18 19.29
N ALA A 58 3.93 -12.55 18.04
CA ALA A 58 4.94 -13.28 17.27
C ALA A 58 6.18 -12.42 16.96
N GLY A 59 6.10 -11.10 17.03
CA GLY A 59 7.18 -10.18 16.69
C GLY A 59 7.57 -10.27 15.21
N THR A 60 6.59 -10.37 14.34
CA THR A 60 6.78 -10.50 12.89
C THR A 60 6.17 -9.33 12.14
N VAL A 61 6.74 -9.03 10.98
CA VAL A 61 6.26 -8.03 10.03
C VAL A 61 6.10 -8.69 8.67
N THR A 62 4.96 -8.47 8.04
CA THR A 62 4.66 -8.96 6.69
C THR A 62 4.91 -7.87 5.67
N ILE A 63 5.63 -8.20 4.62
CA ILE A 63 5.84 -7.36 3.43
C ILE A 63 5.38 -8.10 2.18
N MET A 64 4.92 -7.36 1.17
CA MET A 64 4.51 -7.90 -0.11
C MET A 64 5.34 -7.27 -1.21
N VAL A 65 5.88 -8.12 -2.09
CA VAL A 65 6.92 -7.72 -3.04
C VAL A 65 6.57 -8.20 -4.44
N GLN A 66 6.63 -7.28 -5.39
CA GLN A 66 6.65 -7.62 -6.81
C GLN A 66 8.09 -7.59 -7.31
N PRO A 67 8.66 -8.71 -7.80
CA PRO A 67 10.04 -8.77 -8.28
C PRO A 67 10.22 -8.04 -9.62
N VAL A 68 10.50 -6.74 -9.58
CA VAL A 68 10.64 -5.90 -10.78
C VAL A 68 12.06 -5.38 -11.00
N GLY A 69 12.82 -5.18 -9.89
CA GLY A 69 14.21 -4.70 -9.92
C GLY A 69 15.21 -5.77 -9.49
N GLN A 70 16.51 -5.46 -9.56
CA GLN A 70 17.56 -6.39 -9.19
C GLN A 70 17.38 -6.92 -7.76
N THR A 71 17.28 -6.03 -6.78
CA THR A 71 17.16 -6.40 -5.35
C THR A 71 15.92 -7.24 -5.07
N THR A 72 14.77 -6.89 -5.65
CA THR A 72 13.52 -7.65 -5.45
C THR A 72 13.54 -9.01 -6.14
N ARG A 73 14.28 -9.17 -7.25
CA ARG A 73 14.55 -10.48 -7.88
C ARG A 73 15.53 -11.33 -7.07
N MET A 74 16.51 -10.71 -6.41
CA MET A 74 17.38 -11.43 -5.48
C MET A 74 16.60 -11.89 -4.25
N LEU A 75 15.70 -11.03 -3.72
CA LEU A 75 14.80 -11.40 -2.62
C LEU A 75 13.88 -12.57 -3.01
N GLU A 76 13.42 -12.63 -4.27
CA GLU A 76 12.62 -13.74 -4.79
C GLU A 76 13.34 -15.10 -4.69
N LEU A 77 14.67 -15.13 -4.72
CA LEU A 77 15.46 -16.36 -4.59
C LEU A 77 15.69 -16.76 -3.12
N MET A 78 15.42 -15.89 -2.17
CA MET A 78 15.57 -16.19 -0.74
C MET A 78 14.41 -17.03 -0.24
N GLU A 79 14.70 -17.95 0.68
CA GLU A 79 13.76 -18.91 1.23
C GLU A 79 13.58 -18.75 2.75
N PRO A 80 12.53 -19.33 3.36
CA PRO A 80 12.41 -19.37 4.79
C PRO A 80 13.66 -19.94 5.49
N GLY A 81 14.17 -19.21 6.48
CA GLY A 81 15.43 -19.49 7.16
C GLY A 81 16.59 -18.59 6.71
N ASP A 82 16.54 -18.02 5.50
CA ASP A 82 17.49 -16.99 5.08
C ASP A 82 17.30 -15.71 5.89
N CYS A 83 18.35 -14.87 5.94
CA CYS A 83 18.36 -13.67 6.76
C CYS A 83 18.65 -12.43 5.92
N LEU A 84 17.87 -11.39 6.11
CA LEU A 84 18.15 -10.05 5.61
C LEU A 84 19.23 -9.39 6.47
N ALA A 85 20.12 -8.62 5.85
CA ALA A 85 21.15 -7.86 6.57
C ALA A 85 20.53 -6.73 7.41
N ASP A 86 19.67 -5.93 6.80
CA ASP A 86 18.96 -4.85 7.47
C ASP A 86 17.44 -4.92 7.23
N PHE A 87 16.69 -4.51 8.26
CA PHE A 87 15.24 -4.34 8.24
C PHE A 87 14.89 -3.20 9.19
N VAL A 88 14.90 -1.99 8.68
CA VAL A 88 14.83 -0.75 9.47
C VAL A 88 13.44 -0.14 9.35
N GLY A 89 12.84 0.19 10.47
CA GLY A 89 11.50 0.79 10.53
C GLY A 89 10.90 0.80 11.94
N PRO A 90 9.63 1.18 12.08
CA PRO A 90 8.78 1.73 11.02
C PRO A 90 9.26 3.12 10.57
N MET A 91 9.11 3.40 9.29
CA MET A 91 9.41 4.67 8.64
C MET A 91 8.14 5.32 8.11
N GLY A 92 8.20 6.61 7.85
CA GLY A 92 7.05 7.40 7.40
C GLY A 92 6.03 7.68 8.52
N LYS A 93 5.10 8.58 8.23
CA LYS A 93 3.97 8.87 9.12
C LYS A 93 2.89 7.80 8.94
N PRO A 94 2.24 7.35 10.02
CA PRO A 94 1.10 6.46 9.89
C PRO A 94 -0.08 7.19 9.25
N THR A 95 -0.91 6.45 8.53
CA THR A 95 -2.19 6.95 7.99
C THR A 95 -3.07 7.45 9.14
N GLN A 96 -3.74 8.59 8.93
CA GLN A 96 -4.62 9.20 9.91
C GLN A 96 -5.96 8.45 9.95
N ILE A 97 -6.14 7.60 10.94
CA ILE A 97 -7.34 6.80 11.16
C ILE A 97 -8.10 7.35 12.37
N GLY A 98 -9.36 7.72 12.17
CA GLY A 98 -10.26 8.20 13.21
C GLY A 98 -10.96 9.51 12.86
N GLY A 99 -12.25 9.59 13.23
CA GLY A 99 -13.14 10.72 12.92
C GLY A 99 -13.94 10.56 11.64
N GLN A 100 -13.52 9.69 10.71
CA GLN A 100 -14.28 9.32 9.51
C GLN A 100 -15.40 8.34 9.90
N LYS A 101 -16.54 8.41 9.19
CA LYS A 101 -17.64 7.43 9.29
C LYS A 101 -17.57 6.41 8.16
N ARG A 102 -17.25 6.88 6.95
CA ARG A 102 -17.11 6.04 5.75
C ARG A 102 -15.95 6.51 4.89
N VAL A 103 -15.12 5.57 4.48
CA VAL A 103 -14.00 5.80 3.58
C VAL A 103 -14.05 4.87 2.37
N CYS A 104 -13.42 5.29 1.27
CA CYS A 104 -13.16 4.39 0.15
C CYS A 104 -11.65 4.26 -0.04
N VAL A 105 -11.16 3.01 -0.08
CA VAL A 105 -9.76 2.71 -0.40
C VAL A 105 -9.70 2.20 -1.83
N VAL A 106 -8.96 2.87 -2.70
CA VAL A 106 -8.80 2.51 -4.11
C VAL A 106 -7.38 2.04 -4.37
N GLY A 107 -7.22 0.74 -4.59
CA GLY A 107 -5.95 0.10 -4.89
C GLY A 107 -5.81 -0.29 -6.36
N GLY A 108 -4.60 -0.20 -6.93
CA GLY A 108 -4.32 -0.62 -8.30
C GLY A 108 -3.15 -1.59 -8.40
N GLY A 109 -3.38 -2.82 -8.89
CA GLY A 109 -2.37 -3.85 -8.99
C GLY A 109 -1.71 -4.15 -7.63
N VAL A 110 -0.37 -4.13 -7.57
CA VAL A 110 0.36 -4.30 -6.30
C VAL A 110 0.04 -3.21 -5.27
N GLY A 111 -0.52 -2.07 -5.70
CA GLY A 111 -1.02 -1.04 -4.79
C GLY A 111 -2.12 -1.55 -3.85
N CYS A 112 -2.84 -2.61 -4.21
CA CYS A 112 -3.79 -3.27 -3.31
C CYS A 112 -3.09 -3.85 -2.06
N ALA A 113 -1.87 -4.37 -2.21
CA ALA A 113 -1.06 -4.86 -1.09
C ALA A 113 -0.63 -3.72 -0.14
N ILE A 114 -0.48 -2.51 -0.68
CA ILE A 114 -0.12 -1.31 0.07
C ILE A 114 -1.38 -0.67 0.70
N GLY A 115 -2.50 -0.70 0.00
CA GLY A 115 -3.80 -0.20 0.49
C GLY A 115 -4.45 -1.10 1.54
N TYR A 116 -4.17 -2.40 1.49
CA TYR A 116 -4.77 -3.36 2.42
C TYR A 116 -4.55 -3.05 3.91
N PRO A 117 -3.33 -2.75 4.41
CA PRO A 117 -3.14 -2.40 5.82
C PRO A 117 -3.92 -1.14 6.24
N VAL A 118 -4.10 -0.19 5.34
CA VAL A 118 -4.91 1.02 5.57
C VAL A 118 -6.40 0.67 5.63
N CYS A 119 -6.88 -0.13 4.67
CA CYS A 119 -8.24 -0.67 4.65
C CYS A 119 -8.56 -1.42 5.95
N LYS A 120 -7.68 -2.36 6.35
CA LYS A 120 -7.78 -3.10 7.61
C LYS A 120 -7.82 -2.17 8.83
N GLY A 121 -6.94 -1.18 8.87
CA GLY A 121 -6.86 -0.22 9.97
C GLY A 121 -8.15 0.60 10.13
N PHE A 122 -8.74 1.09 9.05
CA PHE A 122 -10.03 1.77 9.09
C PHE A 122 -11.15 0.83 9.55
N PHE A 123 -11.19 -0.39 9.02
CA PHE A 123 -12.22 -1.38 9.37
C PHE A 123 -12.13 -1.79 10.84
N GLU A 124 -10.94 -2.07 11.37
CA GLU A 124 -10.72 -2.40 12.78
C GLU A 124 -11.04 -1.22 13.73
N ALA A 125 -10.96 0.02 13.24
CA ALA A 125 -11.40 1.20 13.97
C ALA A 125 -12.93 1.39 13.97
N GLY A 126 -13.70 0.49 13.32
CA GLY A 126 -15.15 0.54 13.24
C GLY A 126 -15.69 1.52 12.19
N ILE A 127 -14.85 1.93 11.23
CA ILE A 127 -15.20 2.81 10.12
C ILE A 127 -15.74 1.97 8.97
N GLU A 128 -16.80 2.39 8.29
CA GLU A 128 -17.26 1.73 7.08
C GLU A 128 -16.25 1.91 5.95
N VAL A 129 -15.80 0.80 5.36
CA VAL A 129 -14.79 0.80 4.30
C VAL A 129 -15.32 0.17 3.04
N ASP A 130 -15.34 0.93 1.95
CA ASP A 130 -15.49 0.39 0.61
C ASP A 130 -14.09 0.21 0.01
N MET A 131 -13.71 -1.05 -0.30
CA MET A 131 -12.45 -1.34 -0.99
C MET A 131 -12.71 -1.55 -2.48
N VAL A 132 -12.07 -0.73 -3.31
CA VAL A 132 -12.07 -0.86 -4.78
C VAL A 132 -10.69 -1.35 -5.21
N ALA A 133 -10.60 -2.60 -5.65
CA ALA A 133 -9.37 -3.25 -6.04
C ALA A 133 -9.32 -3.44 -7.56
N GLY A 134 -8.45 -2.69 -8.24
CA GLY A 134 -8.31 -2.71 -9.69
C GLY A 134 -7.11 -3.52 -10.14
N PHE A 135 -7.31 -4.42 -11.11
CA PHE A 135 -6.28 -5.28 -11.70
C PHE A 135 -6.41 -5.28 -13.23
N ARG A 136 -5.38 -5.75 -13.93
CA ARG A 136 -5.47 -5.93 -15.39
C ARG A 136 -6.30 -7.15 -15.77
N SER A 137 -6.14 -8.26 -15.04
CA SER A 137 -6.72 -9.56 -15.31
C SER A 137 -6.83 -10.38 -14.03
N LYS A 138 -7.57 -11.49 -14.09
CA LYS A 138 -7.83 -12.39 -12.98
C LYS A 138 -6.57 -12.99 -12.35
N ASP A 139 -5.62 -13.42 -13.17
CA ASP A 139 -4.40 -14.13 -12.75
C ASP A 139 -3.46 -13.31 -11.86
N ILE A 140 -3.63 -11.97 -11.86
CA ILE A 140 -2.84 -11.05 -11.02
C ILE A 140 -3.63 -10.48 -9.85
N VAL A 141 -4.85 -10.95 -9.59
CA VAL A 141 -5.62 -10.57 -8.38
C VAL A 141 -4.90 -11.09 -7.14
N ILE A 142 -4.80 -10.24 -6.14
CA ILE A 142 -4.17 -10.55 -4.84
C ILE A 142 -5.10 -10.20 -3.69
N LEU A 143 -4.98 -10.88 -2.57
CA LEU A 143 -5.59 -10.53 -1.27
C LEU A 143 -7.12 -10.38 -1.29
N GLU A 144 -7.83 -11.09 -2.17
CA GLU A 144 -9.28 -10.97 -2.24
C GLU A 144 -9.96 -11.34 -0.91
N ASP A 145 -9.56 -12.47 -0.33
CA ASP A 145 -10.14 -12.96 0.93
C ASP A 145 -9.81 -12.02 2.10
N GLU A 146 -8.56 -11.56 2.16
CA GLU A 146 -8.09 -10.63 3.19
C GLU A 146 -8.81 -9.27 3.08
N MET A 147 -8.92 -8.71 1.88
CA MET A 147 -9.66 -7.47 1.64
C MET A 147 -11.15 -7.62 1.94
N ARG A 148 -11.74 -8.75 1.60
CA ARG A 148 -13.16 -9.07 1.90
C ARG A 148 -13.42 -9.18 3.39
N ALA A 149 -12.49 -9.75 4.13
CA ALA A 149 -12.60 -9.89 5.59
C ALA A 149 -12.47 -8.54 6.33
N HIS A 150 -11.77 -7.56 5.73
CA HIS A 150 -11.46 -6.28 6.35
C HIS A 150 -12.01 -5.07 5.57
N SER A 151 -13.15 -5.25 4.92
CA SER A 151 -13.92 -4.16 4.31
C SER A 151 -15.40 -4.37 4.49
N THR A 152 -16.18 -3.30 4.48
CA THR A 152 -17.65 -3.37 4.48
C THR A 152 -18.14 -3.89 3.13
N ASN A 153 -17.55 -3.40 2.05
CA ASN A 153 -17.81 -3.88 0.70
C ASN A 153 -16.49 -3.96 -0.07
N LEU A 154 -16.33 -5.03 -0.86
CA LEU A 154 -15.20 -5.22 -1.77
C LEU A 154 -15.71 -5.21 -3.22
N TYR A 155 -15.11 -4.36 -4.04
CA TYR A 155 -15.33 -4.28 -5.48
C TYR A 155 -14.05 -4.63 -6.22
N ILE A 156 -14.05 -5.77 -6.93
CA ILE A 156 -12.94 -6.16 -7.77
C ILE A 156 -13.23 -5.75 -9.21
N CYS A 157 -12.31 -4.99 -9.78
CA CYS A 157 -12.36 -4.53 -11.17
C CYS A 157 -11.21 -5.14 -11.95
N THR A 158 -11.48 -5.60 -13.19
CA THR A 158 -10.43 -6.00 -14.12
C THR A 158 -10.56 -5.25 -15.44
N ASP A 159 -9.43 -4.82 -16.00
CA ASP A 159 -9.42 -4.03 -17.26
C ASP A 159 -9.96 -4.85 -18.42
N ASP A 160 -9.64 -6.15 -18.46
CA ASP A 160 -10.06 -7.09 -19.52
C ASP A 160 -11.45 -7.70 -19.28
N GLY A 161 -12.00 -7.59 -18.06
CA GLY A 161 -13.27 -8.20 -17.67
C GLY A 161 -13.19 -9.69 -17.38
N SER A 162 -12.00 -10.23 -17.15
CA SER A 162 -11.81 -11.66 -16.86
C SER A 162 -12.28 -12.07 -15.47
N TYR A 163 -12.44 -11.08 -14.54
CA TYR A 163 -12.93 -11.31 -13.20
C TYR A 163 -13.53 -10.04 -12.60
N GLY A 164 -14.54 -10.23 -11.71
CA GLY A 164 -15.24 -9.10 -11.10
C GLY A 164 -15.96 -8.24 -12.14
N GLU A 165 -15.85 -6.92 -12.00
CA GLU A 165 -16.44 -5.96 -12.92
C GLU A 165 -15.42 -5.49 -13.97
N LYS A 166 -15.87 -5.31 -15.22
CA LYS A 166 -15.02 -4.77 -16.29
C LYS A 166 -15.02 -3.24 -16.20
N CYS A 167 -14.15 -2.67 -15.39
CA CYS A 167 -14.01 -1.23 -15.24
C CYS A 167 -12.64 -0.86 -14.66
N PHE A 168 -12.30 0.41 -14.70
CA PHE A 168 -11.19 0.97 -13.94
C PHE A 168 -11.65 1.36 -12.53
N GLY A 169 -10.74 1.30 -11.55
CA GLY A 169 -11.08 1.61 -10.17
C GLY A 169 -11.65 3.01 -9.94
N ASN A 170 -11.17 4.03 -10.68
CA ASN A 170 -11.74 5.37 -10.62
C ASN A 170 -13.18 5.44 -11.19
N ALA A 171 -13.48 4.65 -12.22
CA ALA A 171 -14.85 4.59 -12.78
C ALA A 171 -15.82 3.93 -11.79
N LYS A 172 -15.37 2.87 -11.09
CA LYS A 172 -16.18 2.25 -10.03
C LYS A 172 -16.40 3.21 -8.86
N LEU A 173 -15.39 3.93 -8.43
CA LEU A 173 -15.54 4.96 -7.40
C LEU A 173 -16.57 6.02 -7.82
N GLU A 174 -16.49 6.51 -9.06
CA GLU A 174 -17.44 7.50 -9.58
C GLU A 174 -18.88 6.97 -9.60
N GLU A 175 -19.07 5.72 -10.01
CA GLU A 175 -20.37 5.04 -9.95
C GLU A 175 -20.91 4.99 -8.53
N LEU A 176 -20.08 4.60 -7.56
CA LEU A 176 -20.48 4.56 -6.14
C LEU A 176 -20.88 5.94 -5.62
N ILE A 177 -20.13 7.00 -5.93
CA ILE A 177 -20.48 8.37 -5.56
C ILE A 177 -21.81 8.79 -6.21
N LYS A 178 -21.99 8.52 -7.52
CA LYS A 178 -23.23 8.85 -8.25
C LYS A 178 -24.45 8.05 -7.75
N SER A 179 -24.25 6.88 -7.17
CA SER A 179 -25.32 6.09 -6.54
C SER A 179 -25.78 6.64 -5.19
N GLY A 180 -25.19 7.73 -4.73
CA GLY A 180 -25.52 8.39 -3.46
C GLY A 180 -24.67 7.94 -2.27
N ARG A 181 -23.55 7.24 -2.50
CA ARG A 181 -22.59 6.96 -1.41
C ARG A 181 -21.79 8.22 -1.07
N GLU A 182 -21.82 8.57 0.19
CA GLU A 182 -21.05 9.69 0.74
C GLU A 182 -19.81 9.14 1.43
N TYR A 183 -18.63 9.70 1.09
CA TYR A 183 -17.34 9.38 1.70
C TYR A 183 -16.76 10.60 2.38
N ASP A 184 -16.29 10.44 3.61
CA ASP A 184 -15.53 11.47 4.32
C ASP A 184 -14.11 11.59 3.74
N GLU A 185 -13.57 10.45 3.25
CA GLU A 185 -12.22 10.39 2.69
C GLU A 185 -12.11 9.28 1.65
N VAL A 186 -11.34 9.54 0.60
CA VAL A 186 -10.90 8.54 -0.38
C VAL A 186 -9.38 8.40 -0.28
N PHE A 187 -8.91 7.17 -0.03
CA PHE A 187 -7.50 6.83 0.02
C PHE A 187 -7.09 6.09 -1.26
N ILE A 188 -6.04 6.57 -1.95
CA ILE A 188 -5.64 6.03 -3.24
C ILE A 188 -4.18 5.59 -3.22
N ILE A 189 -3.94 4.39 -3.76
CA ILE A 189 -2.60 3.83 -3.89
C ILE A 189 -2.47 2.96 -5.14
N GLY A 190 -1.45 3.21 -5.93
CA GLY A 190 -1.19 2.46 -7.17
C GLY A 190 -0.39 3.26 -8.18
N PRO A 191 -0.49 2.93 -9.48
CA PRO A 191 0.20 3.66 -10.54
C PRO A 191 -0.17 5.16 -10.56
N LEU A 192 0.81 6.03 -10.78
CA LEU A 192 0.62 7.51 -10.76
C LEU A 192 -0.55 7.98 -11.61
N LYS A 193 -0.71 7.41 -12.83
CA LYS A 193 -1.85 7.75 -13.69
C LYS A 193 -3.18 7.42 -13.04
N MET A 194 -3.30 6.25 -12.41
CA MET A 194 -4.52 5.85 -11.71
C MET A 194 -4.81 6.81 -10.54
N MET A 195 -3.81 7.11 -9.72
CA MET A 195 -3.97 8.04 -8.60
C MET A 195 -4.42 9.42 -9.08
N LYS A 196 -3.79 9.97 -10.12
CA LYS A 196 -4.18 11.24 -10.73
C LYS A 196 -5.64 11.24 -11.20
N PHE A 197 -6.06 10.23 -11.96
CA PHE A 197 -7.44 10.15 -12.44
C PHE A 197 -8.44 9.96 -11.31
N THR A 198 -8.10 9.18 -10.29
CA THR A 198 -8.98 9.00 -9.12
C THR A 198 -9.12 10.31 -8.32
N ALA A 199 -8.04 11.06 -8.12
CA ALA A 199 -8.11 12.37 -7.48
C ALA A 199 -8.94 13.38 -8.30
N LEU A 200 -8.80 13.36 -9.63
CA LEU A 200 -9.65 14.18 -10.52
C LEU A 200 -11.13 13.78 -10.47
N THR A 201 -11.43 12.51 -10.23
CA THR A 201 -12.81 12.00 -10.06
C THR A 201 -13.45 12.52 -8.77
N THR A 202 -12.72 12.58 -7.67
CA THR A 202 -13.25 13.03 -6.36
C THR A 202 -13.34 14.55 -6.23
N LYS A 203 -12.49 15.28 -6.96
CA LYS A 203 -12.38 16.75 -6.87
C LYS A 203 -13.70 17.50 -7.07
N PRO A 204 -14.57 17.19 -8.07
CA PRO A 204 -15.83 17.88 -8.26
C PRO A 204 -16.82 17.70 -7.11
N TYR A 205 -16.66 16.62 -6.33
CA TYR A 205 -17.51 16.29 -5.20
C TYR A 205 -16.98 16.85 -3.87
N GLY A 206 -15.80 17.47 -3.87
CA GLY A 206 -15.16 18.02 -2.67
C GLY A 206 -14.78 16.96 -1.63
N ILE A 207 -14.60 15.71 -2.04
CA ILE A 207 -14.25 14.61 -1.13
C ILE A 207 -12.75 14.67 -0.83
N LYS A 208 -12.39 14.73 0.45
CA LYS A 208 -10.98 14.66 0.88
C LYS A 208 -10.32 13.43 0.27
N THR A 209 -9.21 13.63 -0.41
CA THR A 209 -8.55 12.56 -1.18
C THR A 209 -7.09 12.48 -0.82
N ILE A 210 -6.67 11.34 -0.30
CA ILE A 210 -5.30 11.06 0.11
C ILE A 210 -4.63 10.16 -0.92
N CYS A 211 -3.47 10.58 -1.41
CA CYS A 211 -2.60 9.78 -2.28
C CYS A 211 -1.41 9.27 -1.47
N SER A 212 -1.20 7.96 -1.45
CA SER A 212 -0.01 7.37 -0.85
C SER A 212 1.09 7.27 -1.92
N LEU A 213 2.14 8.07 -1.77
CA LEU A 213 3.18 8.26 -2.77
C LEU A 213 4.44 7.49 -2.40
N CYS A 214 4.96 6.71 -3.33
CA CYS A 214 6.19 5.93 -3.17
C CYS A 214 7.24 6.32 -4.21
N PRO A 215 7.86 7.52 -4.10
CA PRO A 215 8.99 7.88 -4.94
C PRO A 215 10.23 7.06 -4.55
N ILE A 216 11.31 7.21 -5.34
CA ILE A 216 12.60 6.58 -5.01
C ILE A 216 13.07 7.05 -3.63
N MET A 217 13.38 6.10 -2.77
CA MET A 217 13.92 6.35 -1.43
C MET A 217 15.23 5.60 -1.26
N ILE A 218 16.23 6.24 -0.63
CA ILE A 218 17.56 5.66 -0.39
C ILE A 218 17.78 5.44 1.11
N ASP A 219 17.75 6.51 1.91
CA ASP A 219 18.01 6.43 3.35
C ASP A 219 16.74 6.44 4.22
N ALA A 220 15.64 6.96 3.69
CA ALA A 220 14.34 7.12 4.35
C ALA A 220 14.37 7.99 5.63
N SER A 221 15.42 8.78 5.84
CA SER A 221 15.60 9.67 7.01
C SER A 221 15.39 11.16 6.71
N GLY A 222 15.09 11.50 5.43
CA GLY A 222 14.98 12.88 4.98
C GLY A 222 16.30 13.55 4.59
N MET A 223 17.44 12.89 4.78
CA MET A 223 18.75 13.51 4.55
C MET A 223 19.18 13.52 3.10
N CYS A 224 18.96 12.44 2.36
CA CYS A 224 19.45 12.31 0.97
C CYS A 224 18.65 13.13 -0.05
N GLY A 225 17.41 13.50 0.27
CA GLY A 225 16.52 14.26 -0.62
C GLY A 225 15.99 13.50 -1.84
N GLY A 226 16.24 12.18 -1.93
CA GLY A 226 15.83 11.35 -3.08
C GLY A 226 14.33 11.25 -3.28
N CYS A 227 13.56 11.29 -2.18
CA CYS A 227 12.10 11.18 -2.20
C CYS A 227 11.36 12.54 -2.20
N ARG A 228 12.01 13.58 -2.75
CA ARG A 228 11.44 14.92 -2.82
C ARG A 228 10.25 14.98 -3.76
N LEU A 229 9.21 15.70 -3.31
CA LEU A 229 8.04 16.09 -4.12
C LEU A 229 7.62 17.51 -3.76
N THR A 230 6.75 18.07 -4.60
CA THR A 230 6.08 19.36 -4.33
C THR A 230 4.64 19.06 -3.92
N VAL A 231 4.24 19.58 -2.75
CA VAL A 231 2.88 19.47 -2.22
C VAL A 231 2.46 20.83 -1.70
N GLY A 232 1.38 21.39 -2.24
CA GLY A 232 0.90 22.72 -1.88
C GLY A 232 1.93 23.82 -2.14
N GLY A 233 2.77 23.67 -3.17
CA GLY A 233 3.85 24.59 -3.50
C GLY A 233 5.09 24.49 -2.59
N GLU A 234 5.11 23.59 -1.63
CA GLU A 234 6.24 23.37 -0.71
C GLU A 234 6.99 22.08 -1.04
N THR A 235 8.31 22.06 -0.80
CA THR A 235 9.10 20.84 -0.88
C THR A 235 8.82 19.95 0.31
N LYS A 236 8.41 18.72 0.05
CA LYS A 236 8.20 17.66 1.05
C LYS A 236 9.06 16.44 0.72
N PHE A 237 9.33 15.61 1.74
CA PHE A 237 10.04 14.34 1.59
C PHE A 237 9.11 13.20 1.97
N ALA A 238 8.76 12.34 1.01
CA ALA A 238 7.80 11.25 1.25
C ALA A 238 8.19 10.35 2.43
N CYS A 239 9.47 10.18 2.71
CA CYS A 239 9.94 9.31 3.80
C CYS A 239 9.74 9.88 5.21
N VAL A 240 9.58 11.20 5.38
CA VAL A 240 9.41 11.86 6.69
C VAL A 240 8.14 12.69 6.79
N ASP A 241 7.66 13.27 5.68
CA ASP A 241 6.43 14.08 5.64
C ASP A 241 5.20 13.25 5.27
N GLY A 242 5.39 12.15 4.51
CA GLY A 242 4.39 11.22 4.02
C GLY A 242 4.54 9.81 4.60
N PRO A 243 4.13 8.78 3.86
CA PRO A 243 3.89 8.75 2.39
C PRO A 243 2.56 9.33 1.92
N ASP A 244 1.64 9.60 2.83
CA ASP A 244 0.27 10.05 2.55
C ASP A 244 0.21 11.57 2.43
N PHE A 245 -0.33 12.06 1.30
CA PHE A 245 -0.47 13.48 1.01
C PHE A 245 -1.85 13.80 0.45
N ASP A 246 -2.29 15.06 0.59
CA ASP A 246 -3.49 15.53 -0.06
C ASP A 246 -3.31 15.44 -1.58
N GLY A 247 -4.15 14.63 -2.22
CA GLY A 247 -4.08 14.35 -3.66
C GLY A 247 -4.40 15.56 -4.55
N PHE A 248 -4.94 16.64 -3.98
CA PHE A 248 -5.21 17.89 -4.71
C PHE A 248 -4.06 18.89 -4.66
N GLU A 249 -3.11 18.67 -3.75
CA GLU A 249 -1.95 19.54 -3.54
C GLU A 249 -0.65 18.98 -4.15
N VAL A 250 -0.66 17.72 -4.61
CA VAL A 250 0.50 17.10 -5.25
C VAL A 250 0.64 17.57 -6.70
N ASP A 251 1.84 18.10 -7.07
CA ASP A 251 2.19 18.53 -8.41
C ASP A 251 2.69 17.38 -9.31
#